data_1c2d89085afd0139703e080adcca764d
#
_entry.id   1c2d89085afd0139703e080adcca764d
#
_cell.length_a   1.000
_cell.length_b   1.000
_cell.length_c   1.000
_cell.angle_alpha   90.00
_cell.angle_beta   90.00
_cell.angle_gamma   90.00
#
_symmetry.space_group_name_H-M   'P 1'
#
loop_
_entity.id
_entity.type
_entity.pdbx_description
1 polymer ?
#
loop_
_entity_poly.entity_id
_entity_poly.type
_entity_poly.pdbx_seq_one_letter_code
_entity_poly.pdbx_strand_id
1 'polypeptide(L)'
;MKTMEQTNNNQKEAAANRYAYLNEGDAFAQLWQQAEQGDLKAQKEVAYRIYFHVQENTDPLADGETMIRYLKNLADHGDEHAMFVLGETYYCGYEGVGLGRQDLEESVRWFKLAAEKGNVEAQDWMAEAYFEGHFIDGELFTERVADAPVWLLKMPRGRRIDDFVSRKSFGNVVVWYTQAAKTGNPDAQCSLGDLYYNGDCVKENKKEAHNWYMKAAQQGHAAAQYSCGWDYYYGEGVAQDRKEAFKWFSLSAQQGYSAAQVNLGDYYYQGCIVEQNYEMGIELYKKAAAQNECRAFMRIAADCVDRKEDYKEAAKWYRKAANHGNWLACYRLGLFYQDGKGVKQNDKEAAKWFRKAKKLN
;
A
#
# COMPACT_ATOMS: atom_id res chain seq x y z
N MET A 1 -50.31 23.13 9.79
CA MET A 1 -49.09 23.79 10.33
C MET A 1 -48.62 23.20 11.67
N LYS A 2 -49.48 23.02 12.69
CA LYS A 2 -49.08 22.43 13.99
C LYS A 2 -48.53 20.98 13.94
N THR A 3 -48.95 20.17 13.00
CA THR A 3 -48.51 18.78 12.83
C THR A 3 -47.09 18.66 12.18
N MET A 4 -46.71 19.57 11.30
CA MET A 4 -45.36 19.61 10.72
C MET A 4 -44.27 20.11 11.69
N GLU A 5 -44.66 21.10 12.53
CA GLU A 5 -43.74 21.59 13.57
C GLU A 5 -43.51 20.56 14.68
N GLN A 6 -44.51 19.78 15.06
CA GLN A 6 -44.36 18.70 16.04
C GLN A 6 -43.53 17.53 15.49
N THR A 7 -43.67 17.18 14.22
CA THR A 7 -42.85 16.11 13.59
C THR A 7 -41.41 16.55 13.47
N ASN A 8 -41.13 17.82 13.15
CA ASN A 8 -39.80 18.38 13.05
C ASN A 8 -39.12 18.51 14.41
N ASN A 9 -39.87 18.84 15.50
CA ASN A 9 -39.29 18.85 16.86
C ASN A 9 -39.01 17.44 17.39
N ASN A 10 -39.89 16.47 17.11
CA ASN A 10 -39.62 15.08 17.52
C ASN A 10 -38.43 14.46 16.78
N GLN A 11 -38.19 14.81 15.52
CA GLN A 11 -37.02 14.40 14.78
C GLN A 11 -35.74 15.07 15.31
N LYS A 12 -35.81 16.35 15.72
CA LYS A 12 -34.70 17.08 16.35
C LYS A 12 -34.32 16.54 17.73
N GLU A 13 -35.33 16.20 18.56
CA GLU A 13 -35.11 15.57 19.86
C GLU A 13 -34.59 14.12 19.70
N ALA A 14 -35.06 13.38 18.72
CA ALA A 14 -34.55 12.05 18.43
C ALA A 14 -33.10 12.07 17.94
N ALA A 15 -32.71 13.06 17.11
CA ALA A 15 -31.33 13.26 16.68
C ALA A 15 -30.41 13.66 17.85
N ALA A 16 -30.84 14.63 18.67
CA ALA A 16 -30.07 15.06 19.85
C ALA A 16 -29.87 13.93 20.88
N ASN A 17 -30.88 13.09 21.09
CA ASN A 17 -30.79 11.92 21.99
C ASN A 17 -29.99 10.76 21.39
N ARG A 18 -29.88 10.65 20.07
CA ARG A 18 -29.09 9.61 19.39
C ARG A 18 -27.60 9.71 19.64
N TYR A 19 -27.10 10.93 19.86
CA TYR A 19 -25.66 11.20 20.01
C TYR A 19 -25.26 11.67 21.43
N ALA A 20 -26.20 11.63 22.38
CA ALA A 20 -25.94 12.00 23.77
C ALA A 20 -24.89 11.15 24.48
N TYR A 21 -24.55 9.97 23.91
CA TYR A 21 -23.52 9.07 24.43
C TYR A 21 -22.10 9.34 23.91
N LEU A 22 -21.92 10.25 22.94
CA LEU A 22 -20.58 10.61 22.43
C LEU A 22 -19.77 11.50 23.39
N ASN A 23 -20.06 11.48 24.69
CA ASN A 23 -19.38 12.17 25.81
C ASN A 23 -19.13 13.69 25.66
N GLU A 24 -19.69 14.34 24.65
CA GLU A 24 -19.52 15.78 24.38
C GLU A 24 -20.81 16.59 24.61
N GLY A 25 -21.85 15.97 25.12
CA GLY A 25 -23.06 16.59 25.62
C GLY A 25 -23.61 17.77 24.79
N ASP A 26 -23.77 18.91 25.45
CA ASP A 26 -24.38 20.12 24.87
C ASP A 26 -23.60 20.73 23.68
N ALA A 27 -22.28 20.56 23.62
CA ALA A 27 -21.44 21.14 22.56
C ALA A 27 -21.67 20.48 21.20
N PHE A 28 -21.81 19.15 21.15
CA PHE A 28 -22.10 18.45 19.90
C PHE A 28 -23.53 18.68 19.43
N ALA A 29 -24.49 18.78 20.34
CA ALA A 29 -25.87 19.11 20.01
C ALA A 29 -25.98 20.53 19.39
N GLN A 30 -25.22 21.49 19.90
CA GLN A 30 -25.13 22.84 19.32
C GLN A 30 -24.49 22.83 17.94
N LEU A 31 -23.40 22.08 17.76
CA LEU A 31 -22.73 21.92 16.48
C LEU A 31 -23.66 21.30 15.43
N TRP A 32 -24.41 20.26 15.81
CA TRP A 32 -25.40 19.64 14.95
C TRP A 32 -26.50 20.61 14.55
N GLN A 33 -27.00 21.41 15.48
CA GLN A 33 -28.01 22.42 15.20
C GLN A 33 -27.50 23.50 14.22
N GLN A 34 -26.25 23.92 14.34
CA GLN A 34 -25.61 24.83 13.38
C GLN A 34 -25.48 24.19 11.98
N ALA A 35 -25.09 22.92 11.93
CA ALA A 35 -25.00 22.16 10.68
C ALA A 35 -26.35 22.07 9.96
N GLU A 36 -27.45 21.81 10.70
CA GLU A 36 -28.82 21.80 10.15
C GLU A 36 -29.30 23.19 9.69
N GLN A 37 -28.73 24.26 10.23
CA GLN A 37 -28.99 25.64 9.78
C GLN A 37 -28.17 26.01 8.53
N GLY A 38 -27.30 25.12 8.05
CA GLY A 38 -26.51 25.31 6.84
C GLY A 38 -25.11 25.86 7.06
N ASP A 39 -24.62 25.93 8.31
CA ASP A 39 -23.23 26.31 8.57
C ASP A 39 -22.28 25.23 8.02
N LEU A 40 -21.50 25.61 7.01
CA LEU A 40 -20.60 24.68 6.31
C LEU A 40 -19.48 24.12 7.21
N LYS A 41 -18.99 24.92 8.17
CA LYS A 41 -17.96 24.43 9.10
C LYS A 41 -18.53 23.39 10.06
N ALA A 42 -19.73 23.64 10.56
CA ALA A 42 -20.45 22.70 11.42
C ALA A 42 -20.80 21.43 10.65
N GLN A 43 -21.25 21.54 9.40
CA GLN A 43 -21.53 20.38 8.54
C GLN A 43 -20.26 19.55 8.29
N LYS A 44 -19.13 20.19 8.04
CA LYS A 44 -17.83 19.54 7.86
C LYS A 44 -17.44 18.75 9.11
N GLU A 45 -17.47 19.38 10.26
CA GLU A 45 -17.10 18.74 11.53
C GLU A 45 -18.03 17.55 11.87
N VAL A 46 -19.35 17.73 11.72
CA VAL A 46 -20.32 16.64 11.95
C VAL A 46 -20.11 15.48 10.97
N ALA A 47 -19.97 15.78 9.67
CA ALA A 47 -19.79 14.74 8.65
C ALA A 47 -18.54 13.90 8.90
N TYR A 48 -17.41 14.52 9.23
CA TYR A 48 -16.16 13.82 9.50
C TYR A 48 -16.18 13.01 10.80
N ARG A 49 -16.82 13.49 11.84
CA ARG A 49 -17.02 12.70 13.07
C ARG A 49 -17.84 11.44 12.76
N ILE A 50 -18.95 11.54 12.01
CA ILE A 50 -19.72 10.38 11.59
C ILE A 50 -18.86 9.44 10.74
N TYR A 51 -18.10 9.96 9.78
CA TYR A 51 -17.24 9.18 8.90
C TYR A 51 -16.21 8.35 9.67
N PHE A 52 -15.50 8.94 10.64
CA PHE A 52 -14.54 8.21 11.47
C PHE A 52 -15.19 7.12 12.31
N HIS A 53 -16.36 7.39 12.91
CA HIS A 53 -17.11 6.37 13.67
C HIS A 53 -17.60 5.21 12.79
N VAL A 54 -17.98 5.49 11.57
CA VAL A 54 -18.37 4.48 10.59
C VAL A 54 -17.19 3.59 10.23
N GLN A 55 -16.02 4.17 9.98
CA GLN A 55 -14.80 3.41 9.64
C GLN A 55 -14.35 2.51 10.79
N GLU A 56 -14.41 2.99 12.03
CA GLU A 56 -14.01 2.23 13.21
C GLU A 56 -15.06 1.20 13.64
N ASN A 57 -16.24 1.18 13.00
CA ASN A 57 -17.39 0.35 13.35
C ASN A 57 -17.78 0.46 14.84
N THR A 58 -17.60 1.66 15.40
CA THR A 58 -17.79 1.94 16.84
C THR A 58 -19.21 2.36 17.18
N ASP A 59 -20.02 2.73 16.17
CA ASP A 59 -21.38 3.19 16.37
C ASP A 59 -22.38 2.58 15.38
N PRO A 60 -23.23 1.63 15.81
CA PRO A 60 -24.28 1.03 14.98
C PRO A 60 -25.41 2.00 14.62
N LEU A 61 -25.44 3.21 15.18
CA LEU A 61 -26.45 4.23 14.94
C LEU A 61 -25.92 5.43 14.13
N ALA A 62 -24.70 5.34 13.58
CA ALA A 62 -24.13 6.40 12.76
C ALA A 62 -25.08 6.73 11.60
N ASP A 63 -25.49 8.00 11.49
CA ASP A 63 -26.40 8.48 10.45
C ASP A 63 -25.65 8.76 9.15
N GLY A 64 -25.39 7.70 8.41
CA GLY A 64 -24.71 7.77 7.13
C GLY A 64 -25.42 8.60 6.08
N GLU A 65 -26.75 8.67 6.12
CA GLU A 65 -27.51 9.51 5.20
C GLU A 65 -27.25 11.01 5.46
N THR A 66 -27.22 11.43 6.72
CA THR A 66 -26.87 12.80 7.07
C THR A 66 -25.41 13.12 6.73
N MET A 67 -24.50 12.19 6.95
CA MET A 67 -23.11 12.35 6.54
C MET A 67 -22.99 12.61 5.03
N ILE A 68 -23.60 11.76 4.19
CA ILE A 68 -23.57 11.93 2.74
C ILE A 68 -24.21 13.25 2.32
N ARG A 69 -25.32 13.64 2.93
CA ARG A 69 -25.99 14.91 2.65
C ARG A 69 -25.08 16.10 2.91
N TYR A 70 -24.37 16.12 4.04
CA TYR A 70 -23.45 17.19 4.37
C TYR A 70 -22.20 17.17 3.49
N LEU A 71 -21.62 15.99 3.23
CA LEU A 71 -20.50 15.86 2.32
C LEU A 71 -20.84 16.34 0.90
N LYS A 72 -22.04 16.01 0.39
CA LYS A 72 -22.50 16.52 -0.92
C LYS A 72 -22.65 18.04 -0.92
N ASN A 73 -23.22 18.61 0.13
CA ASN A 73 -23.32 20.07 0.25
C ASN A 73 -21.96 20.75 0.30
N LEU A 74 -20.99 20.19 1.02
CA LEU A 74 -19.62 20.67 1.05
C LEU A 74 -18.94 20.56 -0.31
N ALA A 75 -19.14 19.43 -1.01
CA ALA A 75 -18.61 19.21 -2.34
C ALA A 75 -19.17 20.23 -3.37
N ASP A 76 -20.47 20.56 -3.30
CA ASP A 76 -21.11 21.57 -4.12
C ASP A 76 -20.52 22.98 -3.88
N HIS A 77 -19.97 23.22 -2.68
CA HIS A 77 -19.23 24.44 -2.33
C HIS A 77 -17.73 24.35 -2.63
N GLY A 78 -17.29 23.26 -3.26
CA GLY A 78 -15.93 23.09 -3.78
C GLY A 78 -14.92 22.50 -2.79
N ASP A 79 -15.38 21.88 -1.70
CA ASP A 79 -14.52 21.16 -0.76
C ASP A 79 -14.02 19.85 -1.39
N GLU A 80 -12.77 19.84 -1.84
CA GLU A 80 -12.16 18.70 -2.53
C GLU A 80 -11.95 17.49 -1.62
N HIS A 81 -11.77 17.72 -0.31
CA HIS A 81 -11.65 16.62 0.64
C HIS A 81 -13.02 15.96 0.91
N ALA A 82 -14.12 16.72 0.95
CA ALA A 82 -15.45 16.14 1.03
C ALA A 82 -15.78 15.30 -0.21
N MET A 83 -15.32 15.71 -1.41
CA MET A 83 -15.42 14.89 -2.63
C MET A 83 -14.64 13.59 -2.50
N PHE A 84 -13.43 13.63 -1.96
CA PHE A 84 -12.60 12.44 -1.73
C PHE A 84 -13.31 11.47 -0.76
N VAL A 85 -13.76 11.96 0.38
CA VAL A 85 -14.50 11.14 1.38
C VAL A 85 -15.79 10.53 0.81
N LEU A 86 -16.51 11.24 -0.07
CA LEU A 86 -17.62 10.65 -0.82
C LEU A 86 -17.17 9.50 -1.71
N GLY A 87 -16.03 9.66 -2.39
CA GLY A 87 -15.42 8.60 -3.20
C GLY A 87 -15.15 7.34 -2.39
N GLU A 88 -14.51 7.47 -1.23
CA GLU A 88 -14.24 6.35 -0.31
C GLU A 88 -15.54 5.73 0.23
N THR A 89 -16.51 6.56 0.59
CA THR A 89 -17.79 6.11 1.12
C THR A 89 -18.53 5.21 0.13
N TYR A 90 -18.60 5.62 -1.14
CA TYR A 90 -19.21 4.81 -2.20
C TYR A 90 -18.35 3.60 -2.59
N TYR A 91 -17.02 3.70 -2.49
CA TYR A 91 -16.11 2.58 -2.74
C TYR A 91 -16.26 1.46 -1.71
N CYS A 92 -16.35 1.80 -0.43
CA CYS A 92 -16.47 0.81 0.65
C CYS A 92 -17.87 0.22 0.76
N GLY A 93 -18.94 1.00 0.55
CA GLY A 93 -20.32 0.58 0.69
C GLY A 93 -20.63 0.10 2.11
N TYR A 94 -21.03 1.00 2.99
CA TYR A 94 -21.29 0.66 4.41
C TYR A 94 -22.75 0.21 4.61
N GLU A 95 -23.03 -1.08 4.40
CA GLU A 95 -24.42 -1.63 4.54
C GLU A 95 -24.99 -1.46 5.96
N GLY A 96 -24.14 -1.46 7.00
CA GLY A 96 -24.58 -1.39 8.41
C GLY A 96 -25.06 -0.01 8.89
N VAL A 97 -24.83 1.05 8.10
CA VAL A 97 -25.13 2.44 8.48
C VAL A 97 -26.05 3.16 7.47
N GLY A 98 -26.81 2.39 6.70
CA GLY A 98 -27.78 2.96 5.75
C GLY A 98 -27.16 3.50 4.46
N LEU A 99 -25.88 3.23 4.18
CA LEU A 99 -25.17 3.71 2.99
C LEU A 99 -25.31 2.78 1.77
N GLY A 100 -25.98 1.64 1.93
CA GLY A 100 -26.22 0.69 0.86
C GLY A 100 -24.98 -0.10 0.44
N ARG A 101 -25.05 -0.72 -0.73
CA ARG A 101 -23.96 -1.48 -1.32
C ARG A 101 -22.92 -0.54 -1.95
N GLN A 102 -21.72 -1.08 -2.16
CA GLN A 102 -20.68 -0.45 -2.95
C GLN A 102 -21.24 0.06 -4.30
N ASP A 103 -20.96 1.31 -4.59
CA ASP A 103 -21.28 1.94 -5.88
C ASP A 103 -20.00 2.51 -6.49
N LEU A 104 -19.38 1.71 -7.34
CA LEU A 104 -18.10 2.03 -7.94
C LEU A 104 -18.20 3.17 -8.97
N GLU A 105 -19.33 3.32 -9.63
CA GLU A 105 -19.51 4.38 -10.62
C GLU A 105 -19.58 5.75 -9.95
N GLU A 106 -20.37 5.88 -8.88
CA GLU A 106 -20.42 7.11 -8.08
C GLU A 106 -19.07 7.35 -7.37
N SER A 107 -18.44 6.31 -6.84
CA SER A 107 -17.10 6.41 -6.22
C SER A 107 -16.09 7.06 -7.16
N VAL A 108 -15.94 6.53 -8.35
CA VAL A 108 -15.02 7.05 -9.37
C VAL A 108 -15.35 8.48 -9.76
N ARG A 109 -16.63 8.79 -9.92
CA ARG A 109 -17.08 10.15 -10.23
C ARG A 109 -16.59 11.15 -9.18
N TRP A 110 -16.73 10.81 -7.91
CA TRP A 110 -16.30 11.68 -6.81
C TRP A 110 -14.78 11.76 -6.69
N PHE A 111 -14.04 10.65 -6.83
CA PHE A 111 -12.58 10.68 -6.85
C PHE A 111 -12.04 11.52 -8.01
N LYS A 112 -12.66 11.41 -9.20
CA LYS A 112 -12.25 12.22 -10.35
C LYS A 112 -12.49 13.71 -10.09
N LEU A 113 -13.64 14.10 -9.54
CA LEU A 113 -13.93 15.50 -9.18
C LEU A 113 -12.95 16.03 -8.14
N ALA A 114 -12.68 15.26 -7.09
CA ALA A 114 -11.68 15.62 -6.07
C ALA A 114 -10.28 15.81 -6.68
N ALA A 115 -9.84 14.87 -7.51
CA ALA A 115 -8.55 14.92 -8.18
C ALA A 115 -8.40 16.14 -9.11
N GLU A 116 -9.45 16.47 -9.88
CA GLU A 116 -9.51 17.66 -10.73
C GLU A 116 -9.48 18.97 -9.93
N LYS A 117 -9.97 18.97 -8.68
CA LYS A 117 -9.89 20.09 -7.74
C LYS A 117 -8.54 20.18 -7.03
N GLY A 118 -7.69 19.18 -7.17
CA GLY A 118 -6.33 19.20 -6.62
C GLY A 118 -6.15 18.33 -5.37
N ASN A 119 -7.17 17.56 -4.95
CA ASN A 119 -7.00 16.61 -3.86
C ASN A 119 -5.97 15.55 -4.24
N VAL A 120 -4.91 15.43 -3.43
CA VAL A 120 -3.71 14.64 -3.76
C VAL A 120 -3.97 13.15 -3.60
N GLU A 121 -4.72 12.77 -2.59
CA GLU A 121 -5.09 11.38 -2.33
C GLU A 121 -5.98 10.84 -3.46
N ALA A 122 -6.91 11.68 -3.95
CA ALA A 122 -7.74 11.32 -5.09
C ALA A 122 -6.94 11.20 -6.41
N GLN A 123 -5.90 12.02 -6.60
CA GLN A 123 -5.00 11.92 -7.75
C GLN A 123 -4.21 10.62 -7.74
N ASP A 124 -3.73 10.21 -6.57
CA ASP A 124 -3.02 8.95 -6.37
C ASP A 124 -3.95 7.76 -6.62
N TRP A 125 -5.14 7.76 -6.00
CA TRP A 125 -6.16 6.73 -6.22
C TRP A 125 -6.53 6.58 -7.71
N MET A 126 -6.74 7.70 -8.42
CA MET A 126 -7.04 7.67 -9.85
C MET A 126 -5.89 7.07 -10.66
N ALA A 127 -4.64 7.38 -10.30
CA ALA A 127 -3.47 6.82 -10.96
C ALA A 127 -3.38 5.30 -10.78
N GLU A 128 -3.56 4.81 -9.56
CA GLU A 128 -3.59 3.37 -9.25
C GLU A 128 -4.73 2.66 -9.98
N ALA A 129 -5.94 3.23 -9.96
CA ALA A 129 -7.11 2.65 -10.62
C ALA A 129 -6.91 2.52 -12.15
N TYR A 130 -6.24 3.49 -12.79
CA TYR A 130 -5.86 3.38 -14.19
C TYR A 130 -4.73 2.36 -14.41
N PHE A 131 -3.75 2.32 -13.53
CA PHE A 131 -2.61 1.40 -13.61
C PHE A 131 -3.05 -0.06 -13.45
N GLU A 132 -3.96 -0.33 -12.52
CA GLU A 132 -4.52 -1.67 -12.30
C GLU A 132 -5.54 -2.09 -13.38
N GLY A 133 -5.87 -1.20 -14.30
CA GLY A 133 -6.77 -1.47 -15.42
C GLY A 133 -8.26 -1.48 -15.00
N HIS A 134 -8.61 -0.78 -13.94
CA HIS A 134 -10.01 -0.54 -13.56
C HIS A 134 -10.73 0.34 -14.58
N PHE A 135 -9.97 1.08 -15.42
CA PHE A 135 -10.48 1.91 -16.50
C PHE A 135 -9.92 1.47 -17.85
N ILE A 136 -10.79 1.33 -18.84
CA ILE A 136 -10.42 1.16 -20.23
C ILE A 136 -11.01 2.34 -21.02
N ASP A 137 -10.16 3.06 -21.75
CA ASP A 137 -10.53 4.23 -22.57
C ASP A 137 -11.28 5.36 -21.82
N GLY A 138 -11.10 5.44 -20.48
CA GLY A 138 -11.73 6.45 -19.63
C GLY A 138 -13.13 6.08 -19.13
N GLU A 139 -13.59 4.85 -19.40
CA GLU A 139 -14.82 4.29 -18.86
C GLU A 139 -14.51 3.25 -17.77
N LEU A 140 -15.33 3.24 -16.71
CA LEU A 140 -15.21 2.27 -15.62
C LEU A 140 -15.60 0.87 -16.14
N PHE A 141 -14.72 -0.10 -15.93
CA PHE A 141 -14.98 -1.48 -16.32
C PHE A 141 -15.60 -2.26 -15.15
N THR A 142 -16.91 -2.07 -14.92
CA THR A 142 -17.65 -2.59 -13.77
C THR A 142 -17.71 -4.12 -13.69
N GLU A 143 -17.69 -4.82 -14.83
CA GLU A 143 -17.76 -6.29 -14.85
C GLU A 143 -16.46 -6.96 -14.30
N ARG A 144 -15.33 -6.23 -14.26
CA ARG A 144 -14.04 -6.76 -13.78
C ARG A 144 -13.72 -6.37 -12.35
N VAL A 145 -14.32 -5.33 -11.81
CA VAL A 145 -14.02 -4.87 -10.44
C VAL A 145 -14.58 -5.83 -9.39
N ALA A 146 -15.71 -6.48 -9.65
CA ALA A 146 -16.25 -7.52 -8.76
C ALA A 146 -15.38 -8.78 -8.69
N ASP A 147 -14.57 -9.07 -9.74
CA ASP A 147 -13.69 -10.24 -9.85
C ASP A 147 -12.19 -9.90 -9.80
N ALA A 148 -11.83 -8.62 -9.61
CA ALA A 148 -10.46 -8.15 -9.68
C ALA A 148 -9.47 -8.93 -8.80
N PRO A 149 -9.77 -9.30 -7.54
CA PRO A 149 -8.85 -10.11 -6.73
C PRO A 149 -8.56 -11.49 -7.33
N VAL A 150 -9.49 -12.07 -8.09
CA VAL A 150 -9.41 -13.45 -8.57
C VAL A 150 -8.69 -13.56 -9.92
N TRP A 151 -8.86 -12.58 -10.82
CA TRP A 151 -8.21 -12.62 -12.13
C TRP A 151 -6.77 -12.11 -12.10
N LEU A 152 -6.45 -11.15 -11.22
CA LEU A 152 -5.05 -10.74 -10.96
C LEU A 152 -4.20 -11.96 -10.51
N LEU A 153 -4.81 -12.87 -9.73
CA LEU A 153 -4.21 -14.14 -9.33
C LEU A 153 -4.15 -15.17 -10.46
N LYS A 154 -4.94 -15.01 -11.52
CA LYS A 154 -4.99 -15.91 -12.71
C LYS A 154 -4.20 -15.40 -13.91
N MET A 155 -3.58 -14.21 -13.83
CA MET A 155 -2.70 -13.77 -14.90
C MET A 155 -1.52 -14.75 -15.05
N PRO A 156 -1.28 -15.29 -16.25
CA PRO A 156 -0.08 -16.08 -16.50
C PRO A 156 1.15 -15.21 -16.22
N ARG A 157 2.04 -15.66 -15.33
CA ARG A 157 3.32 -14.98 -15.08
C ARG A 157 4.03 -14.76 -16.41
N GLY A 158 4.29 -13.50 -16.76
CA GLY A 158 5.02 -13.11 -17.97
C GLY A 158 4.20 -12.40 -19.05
N ARG A 159 2.89 -12.12 -18.85
CA ARG A 159 2.18 -11.17 -19.71
C ARG A 159 2.30 -9.78 -19.14
N ARG A 160 2.78 -8.85 -19.96
CA ARG A 160 2.85 -7.44 -19.62
C ARG A 160 1.43 -6.86 -19.58
N ILE A 161 1.23 -5.88 -18.70
CA ILE A 161 -0.01 -5.05 -18.63
C ILE A 161 -0.34 -4.46 -20.02
N ASP A 162 0.69 -4.25 -20.86
CA ASP A 162 0.60 -3.79 -22.25
C ASP A 162 -0.40 -4.56 -23.14
N ASP A 163 -0.70 -5.82 -22.79
CA ASP A 163 -1.60 -6.67 -23.60
C ASP A 163 -3.10 -6.40 -23.34
N PHE A 164 -3.45 -5.62 -22.29
CA PHE A 164 -4.83 -5.46 -21.84
C PHE A 164 -5.30 -4.02 -21.65
N VAL A 165 -4.39 -3.05 -21.54
CA VAL A 165 -4.73 -1.64 -21.30
C VAL A 165 -4.41 -0.83 -22.57
N SER A 166 -5.36 0.00 -23.01
CA SER A 166 -5.14 0.82 -24.20
C SER A 166 -4.05 1.87 -23.96
N ARG A 167 -3.33 2.27 -25.02
CA ARG A 167 -2.31 3.34 -24.94
C ARG A 167 -2.86 4.65 -24.35
N LYS A 168 -4.16 4.88 -24.44
CA LYS A 168 -4.82 6.08 -23.91
C LYS A 168 -4.94 6.02 -22.39
N SER A 169 -5.20 4.82 -21.82
CA SER A 169 -5.23 4.62 -20.37
C SER A 169 -3.84 4.79 -19.75
N PHE A 170 -2.78 4.33 -20.40
CA PHE A 170 -1.38 4.57 -19.97
C PHE A 170 -1.04 6.06 -19.86
N GLY A 171 -1.52 6.88 -20.79
CA GLY A 171 -1.33 8.33 -20.72
C GLY A 171 -1.96 8.94 -19.47
N ASN A 172 -3.13 8.44 -19.06
CA ASN A 172 -3.82 8.91 -17.85
C ASN A 172 -3.08 8.55 -16.57
N VAL A 173 -2.52 7.34 -16.46
CA VAL A 173 -1.69 6.90 -15.31
C VAL A 173 -0.58 7.93 -15.06
N VAL A 174 0.21 8.23 -16.08
CA VAL A 174 1.33 9.17 -15.96
C VAL A 174 0.89 10.58 -15.62
N VAL A 175 -0.25 11.02 -16.17
CA VAL A 175 -0.79 12.36 -15.88
C VAL A 175 -1.16 12.47 -14.39
N TRP A 176 -1.90 11.51 -13.85
CA TRP A 176 -2.35 11.56 -12.46
C TRP A 176 -1.19 11.42 -11.47
N TYR A 177 -0.28 10.44 -11.65
CA TYR A 177 0.93 10.36 -10.82
C TYR A 177 1.80 11.60 -10.92
N THR A 178 1.92 12.21 -12.12
CA THR A 178 2.68 13.46 -12.28
C THR A 178 2.03 14.61 -11.53
N GLN A 179 0.71 14.71 -11.52
CA GLN A 179 0.00 15.76 -10.77
C GLN A 179 0.20 15.58 -9.27
N ALA A 180 -0.08 14.41 -8.73
CA ALA A 180 0.13 14.08 -7.33
C ALA A 180 1.59 14.25 -6.89
N ALA A 181 2.56 13.79 -7.71
CA ALA A 181 3.98 13.95 -7.42
C ALA A 181 4.44 15.43 -7.39
N LYS A 182 3.86 16.29 -8.23
CA LYS A 182 4.15 17.73 -8.26
C LYS A 182 3.61 18.47 -7.04
N THR A 183 2.52 17.99 -6.40
CA THR A 183 2.01 18.56 -5.15
C THR A 183 2.85 18.17 -3.94
N GLY A 184 3.78 17.23 -4.11
CA GLY A 184 4.70 16.80 -3.07
C GLY A 184 4.37 15.43 -2.46
N ASN A 185 3.33 14.73 -2.92
CA ASN A 185 2.98 13.39 -2.40
C ASN A 185 4.15 12.41 -2.60
N PRO A 186 4.74 11.84 -1.51
CA PRO A 186 5.90 10.96 -1.61
C PRO A 186 5.59 9.59 -2.22
N ASP A 187 4.37 9.06 -2.03
CA ASP A 187 3.94 7.78 -2.61
C ASP A 187 3.83 7.93 -4.13
N ALA A 188 3.16 8.98 -4.61
CA ALA A 188 3.05 9.29 -6.03
C ALA A 188 4.42 9.58 -6.67
N GLN A 189 5.33 10.25 -5.96
CA GLN A 189 6.71 10.44 -6.43
C GLN A 189 7.46 9.12 -6.58
N CYS A 190 7.30 8.20 -5.61
CA CYS A 190 7.89 6.87 -5.68
C CYS A 190 7.32 6.07 -6.86
N SER A 191 5.99 6.03 -7.01
CA SER A 191 5.31 5.32 -8.09
C SER A 191 5.69 5.88 -9.48
N LEU A 192 5.79 7.22 -9.62
CA LEU A 192 6.26 7.84 -10.86
C LEU A 192 7.72 7.47 -11.15
N GLY A 193 8.56 7.35 -10.12
CA GLY A 193 9.90 6.80 -10.22
C GLY A 193 9.91 5.39 -10.79
N ASP A 194 9.04 4.51 -10.27
CA ASP A 194 8.90 3.13 -10.75
C ASP A 194 8.49 3.06 -12.23
N LEU A 195 7.55 3.91 -12.65
CA LEU A 195 7.14 3.98 -14.07
C LEU A 195 8.31 4.34 -14.99
N TYR A 196 9.11 5.36 -14.62
CA TYR A 196 10.30 5.72 -15.40
C TYR A 196 11.41 4.68 -15.30
N TYR A 197 11.54 3.99 -14.17
CA TYR A 197 12.56 2.96 -13.97
C TYR A 197 12.32 1.74 -14.84
N ASN A 198 11.08 1.25 -14.87
CA ASN A 198 10.68 0.06 -15.62
C ASN A 198 10.40 0.35 -17.09
N GLY A 199 10.08 1.60 -17.44
CA GLY A 199 9.55 1.97 -18.75
C GLY A 199 8.07 1.59 -18.91
N ASP A 200 7.32 1.48 -17.81
CA ASP A 200 5.90 1.20 -17.80
C ASP A 200 5.12 2.48 -18.12
N CYS A 201 4.24 2.46 -19.11
CA CYS A 201 3.44 3.63 -19.56
C CYS A 201 4.25 4.82 -20.07
N VAL A 202 5.56 4.86 -19.89
CA VAL A 202 6.51 5.89 -20.37
C VAL A 202 7.76 5.21 -20.91
N LYS A 203 8.56 5.96 -21.66
CA LYS A 203 9.88 5.47 -22.06
C LYS A 203 10.79 5.37 -20.84
N GLU A 204 11.45 4.22 -20.68
CA GLU A 204 12.46 4.02 -19.64
C GLU A 204 13.45 5.19 -19.55
N ASN A 205 13.62 5.72 -18.33
CA ASN A 205 14.54 6.81 -18.04
C ASN A 205 15.02 6.71 -16.59
N LYS A 206 16.10 5.98 -16.36
CA LYS A 206 16.69 5.78 -15.02
C LYS A 206 17.07 7.08 -14.32
N LYS A 207 17.49 8.09 -15.06
CA LYS A 207 17.83 9.41 -14.49
C LYS A 207 16.59 10.13 -13.94
N GLU A 208 15.50 10.10 -14.71
CA GLU A 208 14.23 10.69 -14.25
C GLU A 208 13.65 9.91 -13.08
N ALA A 209 13.72 8.57 -13.12
CA ALA A 209 13.34 7.71 -12.00
C ALA A 209 14.08 8.09 -10.71
N HIS A 210 15.43 8.20 -10.78
CA HIS A 210 16.25 8.62 -9.66
C HIS A 210 15.83 10.00 -9.12
N ASN A 211 15.55 10.95 -9.99
CA ASN A 211 15.11 12.28 -9.56
C ASN A 211 13.80 12.24 -8.76
N TRP A 212 12.85 11.39 -9.15
CA TRP A 212 11.59 11.24 -8.44
C TRP A 212 11.76 10.46 -7.14
N TYR A 213 12.54 9.37 -7.13
CA TYR A 213 12.89 8.66 -5.89
C TYR A 213 13.57 9.57 -4.87
N MET A 214 14.50 10.42 -5.32
CA MET A 214 15.19 11.36 -4.44
C MET A 214 14.24 12.35 -3.76
N LYS A 215 13.24 12.85 -4.47
CA LYS A 215 12.21 13.74 -3.89
C LYS A 215 11.41 13.03 -2.80
N ALA A 216 10.94 11.82 -3.04
CA ALA A 216 10.23 11.02 -2.05
C ALA A 216 11.14 10.62 -0.87
N ALA A 217 12.37 10.19 -1.15
CA ALA A 217 13.35 9.76 -0.15
C ALA A 217 13.74 10.88 0.82
N GLN A 218 13.86 12.12 0.33
CA GLN A 218 14.13 13.30 1.14
C GLN A 218 12.98 13.65 2.09
N GLN A 219 11.75 13.27 1.76
CA GLN A 219 10.58 13.38 2.62
C GLN A 219 10.45 12.21 3.61
N GLY A 220 11.39 11.26 3.58
CA GLY A 220 11.39 10.13 4.50
C GLY A 220 10.71 8.87 3.96
N HIS A 221 10.25 8.83 2.69
CA HIS A 221 9.58 7.65 2.14
C HIS A 221 10.52 6.44 2.08
N ALA A 222 10.25 5.40 2.88
CA ALA A 222 11.17 4.29 3.10
C ALA A 222 11.47 3.46 1.83
N ALA A 223 10.47 3.20 0.99
CA ALA A 223 10.66 2.47 -0.27
C ALA A 223 11.50 3.29 -1.26
N ALA A 224 11.27 4.61 -1.37
CA ALA A 224 12.07 5.47 -2.23
C ALA A 224 13.52 5.59 -1.74
N GLN A 225 13.76 5.63 -0.43
CA GLN A 225 15.11 5.56 0.14
C GLN A 225 15.81 4.25 -0.25
N TYR A 226 15.07 3.13 -0.22
CA TYR A 226 15.58 1.84 -0.68
C TYR A 226 15.92 1.86 -2.18
N SER A 227 15.07 2.44 -3.02
CA SER A 227 15.31 2.59 -4.46
C SER A 227 16.54 3.48 -4.74
N CYS A 228 16.66 4.64 -4.06
CA CYS A 228 17.88 5.46 -4.12
C CYS A 228 19.13 4.68 -3.72
N GLY A 229 19.04 3.84 -2.69
CA GLY A 229 20.13 2.94 -2.30
C GLY A 229 20.59 2.04 -3.45
N TRP A 230 19.67 1.47 -4.20
CA TRP A 230 19.99 0.66 -5.38
C TRP A 230 20.55 1.48 -6.54
N ASP A 231 19.98 2.65 -6.80
CA ASP A 231 20.46 3.55 -7.85
C ASP A 231 21.93 3.89 -7.65
N TYR A 232 22.32 4.26 -6.42
CA TYR A 232 23.73 4.51 -6.07
C TYR A 232 24.57 3.24 -6.05
N TYR A 233 24.00 2.10 -5.70
CA TYR A 233 24.74 0.83 -5.65
C TYR A 233 25.16 0.35 -7.04
N TYR A 234 24.26 0.48 -8.04
CA TYR A 234 24.52 0.06 -9.42
C TYR A 234 24.98 1.20 -10.34
N GLY A 235 24.76 2.46 -9.97
CA GLY A 235 25.00 3.61 -10.84
C GLY A 235 23.89 3.82 -11.86
N GLU A 236 22.64 3.51 -11.49
CA GLU A 236 21.48 3.66 -12.36
C GLU A 236 20.89 5.06 -12.22
N GLY A 237 20.92 5.83 -13.32
CA GLY A 237 20.47 7.23 -13.34
C GLY A 237 21.37 8.22 -12.60
N VAL A 238 22.32 7.76 -11.82
CA VAL A 238 23.29 8.52 -11.01
C VAL A 238 24.66 7.82 -11.03
N ALA A 239 25.75 8.54 -10.73
CA ALA A 239 27.06 7.92 -10.58
C ALA A 239 27.07 6.92 -9.43
N GLN A 240 27.72 5.75 -9.66
CA GLN A 240 27.82 4.73 -8.65
C GLN A 240 28.56 5.24 -7.40
N ASP A 241 27.94 5.09 -6.23
CA ASP A 241 28.54 5.40 -4.94
C ASP A 241 28.01 4.46 -3.85
N ARG A 242 28.82 3.47 -3.48
CA ARG A 242 28.44 2.48 -2.46
C ARG A 242 28.31 3.06 -1.05
N LYS A 243 28.97 4.20 -0.76
CA LYS A 243 28.83 4.88 0.54
C LYS A 243 27.50 5.60 0.63
N GLU A 244 27.08 6.26 -0.45
CA GLU A 244 25.73 6.84 -0.52
C GLU A 244 24.66 5.74 -0.48
N ALA A 245 24.86 4.63 -1.21
CA ALA A 245 23.96 3.48 -1.14
C ALA A 245 23.77 2.97 0.31
N PHE A 246 24.87 2.83 1.05
CA PHE A 246 24.82 2.44 2.46
C PHE A 246 23.99 3.42 3.32
N LYS A 247 24.16 4.74 3.12
CA LYS A 247 23.38 5.75 3.86
C LYS A 247 21.87 5.60 3.59
N TRP A 248 21.49 5.49 2.32
CA TRP A 248 20.09 5.36 1.95
C TRP A 248 19.47 4.05 2.44
N PHE A 249 20.18 2.93 2.32
CA PHE A 249 19.72 1.66 2.91
C PHE A 249 19.60 1.76 4.43
N SER A 250 20.51 2.49 5.11
CA SER A 250 20.44 2.68 6.55
C SER A 250 19.19 3.45 6.98
N LEU A 251 18.87 4.56 6.29
CA LEU A 251 17.67 5.35 6.55
C LEU A 251 16.39 4.53 6.37
N SER A 252 16.30 3.80 5.26
CA SER A 252 15.16 2.92 4.97
C SER A 252 15.02 1.79 5.99
N ALA A 253 16.14 1.15 6.38
CA ALA A 253 16.16 0.06 7.36
C ALA A 253 15.77 0.53 8.77
N GLN A 254 16.14 1.75 9.17
CA GLN A 254 15.73 2.37 10.45
C GLN A 254 14.22 2.55 10.54
N GLN A 255 13.55 2.81 9.44
CA GLN A 255 12.08 2.87 9.37
C GLN A 255 11.42 1.48 9.33
N GLY A 256 12.20 0.41 9.38
CA GLY A 256 11.69 -0.96 9.40
C GLY A 256 11.52 -1.60 8.02
N TYR A 257 11.90 -0.95 6.91
CA TYR A 257 11.74 -1.52 5.57
C TYR A 257 12.56 -2.81 5.44
N SER A 258 11.89 -3.96 5.34
CA SER A 258 12.51 -5.28 5.46
C SER A 258 13.58 -5.55 4.42
N ALA A 259 13.36 -5.14 3.17
CA ALA A 259 14.32 -5.31 2.09
C ALA A 259 15.61 -4.49 2.34
N ALA A 260 15.49 -3.28 2.90
CA ALA A 260 16.63 -2.46 3.27
C ALA A 260 17.39 -3.04 4.47
N GLN A 261 16.68 -3.64 5.43
CA GLN A 261 17.31 -4.34 6.56
C GLN A 261 18.20 -5.49 6.07
N VAL A 262 17.78 -6.24 5.04
CA VAL A 262 18.61 -7.28 4.44
C VAL A 262 19.86 -6.69 3.80
N ASN A 263 19.73 -5.62 3.01
CA ASN A 263 20.87 -5.00 2.34
C ASN A 263 21.85 -4.39 3.34
N LEU A 264 21.35 -3.70 4.35
CA LEU A 264 22.18 -3.18 5.43
C LEU A 264 22.88 -4.31 6.20
N GLY A 265 22.19 -5.42 6.42
CA GLY A 265 22.76 -6.65 6.98
C GLY A 265 23.88 -7.21 6.14
N ASP A 266 23.75 -7.21 4.80
CA ASP A 266 24.80 -7.64 3.87
C ASP A 266 26.05 -6.75 3.99
N TYR A 267 25.92 -5.43 4.16
CA TYR A 267 27.06 -4.52 4.37
C TYR A 267 27.83 -4.85 5.63
N TYR A 268 27.15 -5.04 6.77
CA TYR A 268 27.80 -5.43 8.02
C TYR A 268 28.36 -6.84 7.96
N TYR A 269 27.68 -7.78 7.33
CA TYR A 269 28.11 -9.17 7.23
C TYR A 269 29.36 -9.32 6.37
N GLN A 270 29.47 -8.54 5.28
CA GLN A 270 30.61 -8.59 4.34
C GLN A 270 31.76 -7.67 4.74
N GLY A 271 31.50 -6.59 5.46
CA GLY A 271 32.52 -5.63 5.85
C GLY A 271 33.07 -4.78 4.69
N CYS A 272 32.26 -4.51 3.64
CA CYS A 272 32.74 -3.84 2.44
C CYS A 272 32.89 -2.31 2.57
N ILE A 273 32.05 -1.67 3.37
CA ILE A 273 31.97 -0.19 3.56
C ILE A 273 32.14 0.16 5.04
N VAL A 274 31.70 -0.72 5.91
CA VAL A 274 31.81 -0.63 7.36
C VAL A 274 32.66 -1.80 7.87
N GLU A 275 33.15 -1.71 9.10
CA GLU A 275 33.83 -2.84 9.75
C GLU A 275 32.90 -4.06 9.79
N GLN A 276 33.47 -5.22 9.49
CA GLN A 276 32.70 -6.47 9.48
C GLN A 276 32.14 -6.77 10.86
N ASN A 277 30.83 -6.99 10.90
CA ASN A 277 30.11 -7.33 12.14
C ASN A 277 28.99 -8.33 11.84
N TYR A 278 29.30 -9.60 12.03
CA TYR A 278 28.35 -10.69 11.79
C TYR A 278 27.11 -10.63 12.68
N GLU A 279 27.29 -10.23 13.97
CA GLU A 279 26.19 -10.15 14.93
C GLU A 279 25.18 -9.10 14.49
N MET A 280 25.63 -7.91 14.11
CA MET A 280 24.78 -6.84 13.59
C MET A 280 24.10 -7.26 12.28
N GLY A 281 24.83 -7.92 11.38
CA GLY A 281 24.28 -8.46 10.13
C GLY A 281 23.13 -9.44 10.39
N ILE A 282 23.35 -10.40 11.29
CA ILE A 282 22.34 -11.40 11.66
C ILE A 282 21.16 -10.78 12.40
N GLU A 283 21.36 -9.76 13.24
CA GLU A 283 20.27 -9.05 13.91
C GLU A 283 19.35 -8.38 12.88
N LEU A 284 19.90 -7.70 11.88
CA LEU A 284 19.16 -7.08 10.80
C LEU A 284 18.40 -8.11 9.96
N TYR A 285 19.02 -9.25 9.62
CA TYR A 285 18.32 -10.34 8.95
C TYR A 285 17.17 -10.89 9.79
N LYS A 286 17.32 -11.02 11.12
CA LYS A 286 16.23 -11.46 12.00
C LYS A 286 15.07 -10.45 12.02
N LYS A 287 15.35 -9.14 12.04
CA LYS A 287 14.31 -8.09 11.94
C LYS A 287 13.53 -8.20 10.63
N ALA A 288 14.23 -8.39 9.51
CA ALA A 288 13.60 -8.60 8.21
C ALA A 288 12.83 -9.93 8.14
N ALA A 289 13.38 -10.99 8.71
CA ALA A 289 12.74 -12.31 8.77
C ALA A 289 11.43 -12.30 9.59
N ALA A 290 11.34 -11.48 10.64
CA ALA A 290 10.11 -11.28 11.41
C ALA A 290 8.98 -10.67 10.56
N GLN A 291 9.31 -9.98 9.48
CA GLN A 291 8.38 -9.43 8.50
C GLN A 291 8.17 -10.35 7.28
N ASN A 292 8.60 -11.61 7.36
CA ASN A 292 8.52 -12.61 6.29
C ASN A 292 9.37 -12.28 5.03
N GLU A 293 10.41 -11.47 5.14
CA GLU A 293 11.33 -11.20 4.04
C GLU A 293 12.12 -12.47 3.67
N CYS A 294 11.82 -13.03 2.50
CA CYS A 294 12.37 -14.34 2.07
C CYS A 294 13.90 -14.35 1.96
N ARG A 295 14.52 -13.24 1.52
CA ARG A 295 15.97 -13.13 1.42
C ARG A 295 16.65 -13.24 2.79
N ALA A 296 15.98 -12.72 3.84
CA ALA A 296 16.48 -12.81 5.21
C ALA A 296 16.54 -14.26 5.70
N PHE A 297 15.53 -15.09 5.39
CA PHE A 297 15.57 -16.52 5.72
C PHE A 297 16.77 -17.21 5.07
N MET A 298 17.05 -16.89 3.81
CA MET A 298 18.17 -17.44 3.07
C MET A 298 19.52 -17.03 3.67
N ARG A 299 19.67 -15.75 4.08
CA ARG A 299 20.90 -15.24 4.71
C ARG A 299 21.16 -15.88 6.06
N ILE A 300 20.15 -16.03 6.91
CA ILE A 300 20.26 -16.70 8.21
C ILE A 300 20.61 -18.19 8.01
N ALA A 301 19.95 -18.85 7.06
CA ALA A 301 20.23 -20.25 6.76
C ALA A 301 21.67 -20.46 6.28
N ALA A 302 22.18 -19.56 5.43
CA ALA A 302 23.57 -19.59 4.97
C ALA A 302 24.57 -19.40 6.13
N ASP A 303 24.32 -18.44 7.04
CA ASP A 303 25.16 -18.26 8.24
C ASP A 303 25.18 -19.50 9.14
N CYS A 304 24.03 -20.15 9.31
CA CYS A 304 23.96 -21.40 10.06
C CYS A 304 24.77 -22.51 9.41
N VAL A 305 24.87 -22.59 8.08
CA VAL A 305 25.69 -23.58 7.37
C VAL A 305 27.16 -23.21 7.42
N ASP A 306 27.50 -21.96 7.02
CA ASP A 306 28.86 -21.58 6.65
C ASP A 306 29.73 -21.23 7.89
N ARG A 307 29.11 -20.66 8.93
CA ARG A 307 29.85 -20.21 10.13
C ARG A 307 29.63 -21.10 11.36
N LYS A 308 28.42 -21.63 11.52
CA LYS A 308 28.02 -22.36 12.75
C LYS A 308 27.97 -23.86 12.57
N GLU A 309 27.99 -24.33 11.33
CA GLU A 309 27.77 -25.75 10.99
C GLU A 309 26.49 -26.35 11.59
N ASP A 310 25.50 -25.46 11.92
CA ASP A 310 24.21 -25.87 12.48
C ASP A 310 23.23 -26.16 11.35
N TYR A 311 23.40 -27.32 10.74
CA TYR A 311 22.54 -27.77 9.66
C TYR A 311 21.08 -27.98 10.08
N LYS A 312 20.84 -28.26 11.39
CA LYS A 312 19.47 -28.43 11.91
C LYS A 312 18.72 -27.11 11.92
N GLU A 313 19.34 -26.05 12.39
CA GLU A 313 18.75 -24.71 12.35
C GLU A 313 18.66 -24.17 10.92
N ALA A 314 19.69 -24.39 10.09
CA ALA A 314 19.66 -24.05 8.67
C ALA A 314 18.46 -24.67 7.94
N ALA A 315 18.17 -25.96 8.20
CA ALA A 315 17.01 -26.65 7.61
C ALA A 315 15.67 -25.98 7.97
N LYS A 316 15.53 -25.43 9.17
CA LYS A 316 14.32 -24.71 9.58
C LYS A 316 14.15 -23.43 8.78
N TRP A 317 15.23 -22.66 8.61
CA TRP A 317 15.20 -21.40 7.87
C TRP A 317 15.01 -21.62 6.36
N TYR A 318 15.69 -22.62 5.77
CA TYR A 318 15.43 -23.00 4.38
C TYR A 318 13.99 -23.45 4.18
N ARG A 319 13.36 -24.13 5.16
CA ARG A 319 11.95 -24.53 5.05
C ARG A 319 11.02 -23.33 5.06
N LYS A 320 11.30 -22.29 5.87
CA LYS A 320 10.56 -21.04 5.81
C LYS A 320 10.67 -20.40 4.43
N ALA A 321 11.87 -20.23 3.90
CA ALA A 321 12.09 -19.69 2.56
C ALA A 321 11.39 -20.52 1.46
N ALA A 322 11.45 -21.82 1.55
CA ALA A 322 10.81 -22.74 0.59
C ALA A 322 9.27 -22.68 0.62
N ASN A 323 8.68 -22.36 1.78
CA ASN A 323 7.25 -22.14 1.92
C ASN A 323 6.81 -20.83 1.26
N HIS A 324 7.71 -19.83 1.20
CA HIS A 324 7.51 -18.59 0.43
C HIS A 324 7.90 -18.71 -1.05
N GLY A 325 8.04 -19.93 -1.57
CA GLY A 325 8.26 -20.15 -2.99
C GLY A 325 9.71 -19.99 -3.47
N ASN A 326 10.68 -19.91 -2.57
CA ASN A 326 12.09 -19.79 -2.97
C ASN A 326 12.59 -21.13 -3.51
N TRP A 327 12.88 -21.20 -4.82
CA TRP A 327 13.34 -22.42 -5.48
C TRP A 327 14.69 -22.92 -4.95
N LEU A 328 15.64 -22.01 -4.65
CA LEU A 328 16.95 -22.35 -4.13
C LEU A 328 16.87 -22.96 -2.72
N ALA A 329 15.97 -22.47 -1.88
CA ALA A 329 15.71 -23.07 -0.57
C ALA A 329 15.14 -24.48 -0.70
N CYS A 330 14.23 -24.72 -1.65
CA CYS A 330 13.74 -26.05 -1.95
C CYS A 330 14.89 -26.96 -2.38
N TYR A 331 15.78 -26.50 -3.26
CA TYR A 331 16.94 -27.26 -3.72
C TYR A 331 17.89 -27.59 -2.54
N ARG A 332 18.22 -26.61 -1.68
CA ARG A 332 19.05 -26.83 -0.49
C ARG A 332 18.45 -27.84 0.48
N LEU A 333 17.14 -27.81 0.70
CA LEU A 333 16.45 -28.84 1.50
C LEU A 333 16.53 -30.21 0.87
N GLY A 334 16.40 -30.30 -0.44
CA GLY A 334 16.60 -31.57 -1.18
C GLY A 334 17.96 -32.19 -0.87
N LEU A 335 19.05 -31.40 -0.94
CA LEU A 335 20.40 -31.85 -0.59
C LEU A 335 20.51 -32.26 0.89
N PHE A 336 19.90 -31.51 1.82
CA PHE A 336 19.93 -31.84 3.24
C PHE A 336 19.27 -33.19 3.53
N TYR A 337 18.13 -33.50 2.89
CA TYR A 337 17.47 -34.80 3.01
C TYR A 337 18.23 -35.92 2.31
N GLN A 338 18.91 -35.62 1.20
CA GLN A 338 19.76 -36.61 0.49
C GLN A 338 20.98 -37.00 1.33
N ASP A 339 21.64 -36.01 1.95
CA ASP A 339 22.89 -36.23 2.70
C ASP A 339 22.67 -36.55 4.18
N GLY A 340 21.43 -36.40 4.69
CA GLY A 340 21.14 -36.53 6.12
C GLY A 340 21.71 -35.38 6.97
N LYS A 341 21.99 -34.21 6.37
CA LYS A 341 22.53 -33.06 7.08
C LYS A 341 21.43 -32.25 7.76
N GLY A 342 21.46 -32.18 9.08
CA GLY A 342 20.48 -31.45 9.90
C GLY A 342 19.07 -32.03 9.92
N VAL A 343 18.81 -33.04 9.09
CA VAL A 343 17.55 -33.80 8.99
C VAL A 343 17.89 -35.29 8.84
N LYS A 344 16.93 -36.17 9.16
CA LYS A 344 17.11 -37.60 8.90
C LYS A 344 17.14 -37.83 7.39
N GLN A 345 18.13 -38.56 6.91
CA GLN A 345 18.27 -38.91 5.49
C GLN A 345 16.97 -39.56 4.95
N ASN A 346 16.51 -39.06 3.82
CA ASN A 346 15.26 -39.53 3.21
C ASN A 346 15.20 -39.17 1.72
N ASP A 347 15.50 -40.13 0.84
CA ASP A 347 15.54 -39.90 -0.59
C ASP A 347 14.17 -39.55 -1.20
N LYS A 348 13.06 -40.00 -0.59
CA LYS A 348 11.70 -39.66 -1.03
C LYS A 348 11.40 -38.16 -0.77
N GLU A 349 11.75 -37.68 0.41
CA GLU A 349 11.62 -36.26 0.73
C GLU A 349 12.60 -35.41 -0.12
N ALA A 350 13.83 -35.86 -0.32
CA ALA A 350 14.78 -35.18 -1.21
C ALA A 350 14.20 -35.01 -2.62
N ALA A 351 13.68 -36.10 -3.22
CA ALA A 351 13.06 -36.05 -4.53
C ALA A 351 11.82 -35.12 -4.60
N LYS A 352 11.05 -35.04 -3.53
CA LYS A 352 9.90 -34.11 -3.43
C LYS A 352 10.35 -32.64 -3.46
N TRP A 353 11.37 -32.30 -2.69
CA TRP A 353 11.92 -30.94 -2.64
C TRP A 353 12.60 -30.56 -3.97
N PHE A 354 13.33 -31.45 -4.62
CA PHE A 354 13.90 -31.19 -5.94
C PHE A 354 12.82 -30.96 -7.01
N ARG A 355 11.72 -31.74 -6.99
CA ARG A 355 10.59 -31.51 -7.88
C ARG A 355 9.93 -30.14 -7.65
N LYS A 356 9.77 -29.75 -6.37
CA LYS A 356 9.25 -28.42 -6.03
C LYS A 356 10.19 -27.31 -6.53
N ALA A 357 11.50 -27.47 -6.33
CA ALA A 357 12.49 -26.52 -6.83
C ALA A 357 12.40 -26.36 -8.37
N LYS A 358 12.32 -27.49 -9.10
CA LYS A 358 12.19 -27.47 -10.58
C LYS A 358 10.91 -26.79 -11.06
N LYS A 359 9.81 -26.86 -10.28
CA LYS A 359 8.54 -26.20 -10.65
C LYS A 359 8.57 -24.69 -10.42
N LEU A 360 9.40 -24.22 -9.49
CA LEU A 360 9.48 -22.81 -9.08
C LEU A 360 10.59 -22.03 -9.83
N ASN A 361 11.54 -22.75 -10.44
CA ASN A 361 12.61 -22.20 -11.28
C ASN A 361 12.14 -22.08 -12.73
#